data_d191d8f3703c52ab2fa79b4fc200214d
#
_entry.id   d191d8f3703c52ab2fa79b4fc200214d
#
_cell.length_a   1.000
_cell.length_b   1.000
_cell.length_c   1.000
_cell.angle_alpha   90.00
_cell.angle_beta   90.00
_cell.angle_gamma   90.00
#
_symmetry.space_group_name_H-M   'P 1'
#
loop_
_entity.id
_entity.type
_entity.pdbx_description
1 polymer ?
#
loop_
_entity_poly.entity_id
_entity_poly.type
_entity_poly.pdbx_seq_one_letter_code
_entity_poly.pdbx_strand_id
1 'polypeptide(L)'
;MSSNSYVNLKIATCLVRYADDRLIDQRFPRMNAGWTKYYALALSNHIIYDGRVGAALGFLVARYLATHGYPEGTPEKLGFLWANGDGGGKSRDPSTAAYSFGKLYRGRHGSKSWARANVRANWILAEALAAARNDPRAAWCAGVDGLRRLEAALFMLGYDFSRARTEFTPRPTLPDEANRTGLRTASGNGYFEYSGTPEAGIEFFYGRNLSVTGRVGAETIDKLQAAFAPLGSVPVGTSFDSPPEGSIGHWLLSLYNQNLACYLIPTLEHFGLGTYDKSRRRFQFAAPEAKSAVAGVRAAEAA
;
A
#
# COMPACT_ATOMS: atom_id res chain seq x y z
N MET A 1 -25.35 -1.20 -24.25
CA MET A 1 -24.36 -1.46 -23.15
C MET A 1 -23.88 -2.89 -23.31
N SER A 2 -22.56 -3.12 -23.28
CA SER A 2 -22.05 -4.50 -23.34
C SER A 2 -22.45 -5.25 -22.06
N SER A 3 -22.65 -6.58 -22.13
CA SER A 3 -23.01 -7.43 -20.98
C SER A 3 -22.03 -7.24 -19.80
N ASN A 4 -20.78 -6.91 -20.11
CA ASN A 4 -19.72 -6.68 -19.14
C ASN A 4 -19.88 -5.36 -18.34
N SER A 5 -20.43 -4.30 -18.96
CA SER A 5 -20.70 -3.03 -18.29
C SER A 5 -21.85 -3.14 -17.28
N TYR A 6 -22.89 -3.92 -17.65
CA TYR A 6 -24.03 -4.18 -16.76
C TYR A 6 -23.64 -5.02 -15.53
N VAL A 7 -22.79 -6.04 -15.72
CA VAL A 7 -22.25 -6.84 -14.61
C VAL A 7 -21.41 -6.00 -13.67
N ASN A 8 -20.54 -5.13 -14.20
CA ASN A 8 -19.71 -4.25 -13.36
C ASN A 8 -20.56 -3.25 -12.57
N LEU A 9 -21.62 -2.70 -13.15
CA LEU A 9 -22.56 -1.81 -12.46
C LEU A 9 -23.31 -2.51 -11.32
N LYS A 10 -23.77 -3.75 -11.56
CA LYS A 10 -24.41 -4.58 -10.53
C LYS A 10 -23.44 -4.90 -9.37
N ILE A 11 -22.20 -5.27 -9.69
CA ILE A 11 -21.19 -5.53 -8.65
C ILE A 11 -20.98 -4.27 -7.80
N ALA A 12 -20.75 -3.11 -8.42
CA ALA A 12 -20.59 -1.85 -7.70
C ALA A 12 -21.78 -1.55 -6.79
N THR A 13 -23.01 -1.73 -7.29
CA THR A 13 -24.23 -1.50 -6.52
C THR A 13 -24.35 -2.48 -5.34
N CYS A 14 -24.09 -3.76 -5.56
CA CYS A 14 -24.14 -4.77 -4.49
C CYS A 14 -23.08 -4.51 -3.43
N LEU A 15 -21.86 -4.19 -3.82
CA LEU A 15 -20.75 -3.93 -2.89
C LEU A 15 -21.04 -2.70 -2.00
N VAL A 16 -21.58 -1.65 -2.57
CA VAL A 16 -22.00 -0.46 -1.79
C VAL A 16 -23.12 -0.81 -0.81
N ARG A 17 -24.08 -1.64 -1.25
CA ARG A 17 -25.27 -1.97 -0.44
C ARG A 17 -25.01 -2.92 0.71
N TYR A 18 -24.08 -3.89 0.53
CA TYR A 18 -23.87 -4.98 1.48
C TYR A 18 -22.53 -4.94 2.22
N ALA A 19 -21.73 -3.90 2.01
CA ALA A 19 -20.40 -3.74 2.62
C ALA A 19 -19.49 -4.98 2.44
N ASP A 20 -19.62 -5.69 1.31
CA ASP A 20 -18.88 -6.91 0.99
C ASP A 20 -18.06 -6.71 -0.28
N ASP A 21 -16.75 -6.70 -0.16
CA ASP A 21 -15.82 -6.54 -1.28
C ASP A 21 -15.28 -7.87 -1.85
N ARG A 22 -15.70 -9.03 -1.31
CA ARG A 22 -15.25 -10.36 -1.76
C ARG A 22 -15.69 -10.69 -3.18
N LEU A 23 -16.79 -10.10 -3.66
CA LEU A 23 -17.24 -10.26 -5.05
C LEU A 23 -16.25 -9.71 -6.07
N ILE A 24 -15.36 -8.81 -5.66
CA ILE A 24 -14.29 -8.28 -6.53
C ILE A 24 -13.28 -9.37 -6.87
N ASP A 25 -13.04 -10.33 -5.96
CA ASP A 25 -12.11 -11.42 -6.20
C ASP A 25 -12.65 -12.45 -7.18
N GLN A 26 -13.96 -12.64 -7.21
CA GLN A 26 -14.64 -13.59 -8.12
C GLN A 26 -14.81 -13.05 -9.55
N ARG A 27 -14.70 -11.73 -9.73
CA ARG A 27 -14.95 -11.06 -11.00
C ARG A 27 -13.81 -10.11 -11.33
N PHE A 28 -13.63 -9.75 -12.60
CA PHE A 28 -12.68 -8.74 -13.04
C PHE A 28 -13.39 -7.42 -13.34
N PRO A 29 -13.69 -6.58 -12.32
CA PRO A 29 -14.34 -5.32 -12.57
C PRO A 29 -13.43 -4.42 -13.41
N ARG A 30 -14.02 -3.73 -14.37
CA ARG A 30 -13.30 -2.65 -15.07
C ARG A 30 -13.27 -1.44 -14.16
N MET A 31 -12.09 -1.10 -13.64
CA MET A 31 -11.89 0.09 -12.82
C MET A 31 -10.62 0.81 -13.26
N ASN A 32 -10.75 2.08 -13.51
CA ASN A 32 -9.70 3.05 -13.81
C ASN A 32 -10.28 4.46 -13.67
N ALA A 33 -9.49 5.48 -13.97
CA ALA A 33 -9.90 6.89 -13.86
C ALA A 33 -11.15 7.25 -14.71
N GLY A 34 -11.42 6.56 -15.80
CA GLY A 34 -12.64 6.74 -16.61
C GLY A 34 -13.85 6.02 -16.00
N TRP A 35 -13.68 4.76 -15.61
CA TRP A 35 -14.76 3.95 -15.06
C TRP A 35 -15.27 4.46 -13.71
N THR A 36 -14.39 4.98 -12.84
CA THR A 36 -14.83 5.60 -11.58
C THR A 36 -15.76 6.80 -11.83
N LYS A 37 -15.48 7.62 -12.86
CA LYS A 37 -16.37 8.72 -13.26
C LYS A 37 -17.71 8.22 -13.76
N TYR A 38 -17.70 7.19 -14.62
CA TYR A 38 -18.95 6.58 -15.09
C TYR A 38 -19.82 6.08 -13.93
N TYR A 39 -19.24 5.35 -12.98
CA TYR A 39 -19.99 4.87 -11.81
C TYR A 39 -20.48 6.01 -10.92
N ALA A 40 -19.68 7.04 -10.73
CA ALA A 40 -20.07 8.21 -9.96
C ALA A 40 -21.25 8.98 -10.59
N LEU A 41 -21.38 8.97 -11.91
CA LEU A 41 -22.53 9.55 -12.61
C LEU A 41 -23.74 8.63 -12.65
N ALA A 42 -23.53 7.30 -12.66
CA ALA A 42 -24.59 6.32 -12.76
C ALA A 42 -25.19 5.90 -11.41
N LEU A 43 -24.49 6.13 -10.30
CA LEU A 43 -24.85 5.69 -8.96
C LEU A 43 -24.88 6.89 -8.00
N SER A 44 -25.95 7.05 -7.26
CA SER A 44 -26.13 8.18 -6.33
C SER A 44 -25.10 8.20 -5.18
N ASN A 45 -24.66 7.03 -4.73
CA ASN A 45 -23.77 6.88 -3.57
C ASN A 45 -22.35 6.46 -3.97
N HIS A 46 -21.86 6.93 -5.11
CA HIS A 46 -20.55 6.56 -5.63
C HIS A 46 -19.72 7.78 -5.96
N ILE A 47 -18.47 7.80 -5.49
CA ILE A 47 -17.54 8.91 -5.74
C ILE A 47 -16.63 8.63 -6.94
N ILE A 48 -16.06 9.66 -7.50
CA ILE A 48 -14.90 9.56 -8.37
C ILE A 48 -13.69 9.26 -7.50
N TYR A 49 -13.19 8.04 -7.54
CA TYR A 49 -11.99 7.65 -6.84
C TYR A 49 -10.80 7.70 -7.78
N ASP A 50 -9.99 8.72 -7.68
CA ASP A 50 -8.74 8.86 -8.40
C ASP A 50 -7.53 8.93 -7.45
N GLY A 51 -6.34 9.15 -8.00
CA GLY A 51 -5.12 9.22 -7.20
C GLY A 51 -5.10 10.36 -6.16
N ARG A 52 -5.88 11.44 -6.35
CA ARG A 52 -5.98 12.55 -5.40
C ARG A 52 -6.91 12.20 -4.25
N VAL A 53 -8.07 11.64 -4.56
CA VAL A 53 -9.03 11.20 -3.54
C VAL A 53 -8.40 10.10 -2.68
N GLY A 54 -7.70 9.15 -3.30
CA GLY A 54 -6.96 8.13 -2.56
C GLY A 54 -5.85 8.70 -1.68
N ALA A 55 -5.13 9.70 -2.17
CA ALA A 55 -4.11 10.41 -1.39
C ALA A 55 -4.72 11.13 -0.17
N ALA A 56 -5.84 11.85 -0.36
CA ALA A 56 -6.54 12.53 0.72
C ALA A 56 -7.05 11.55 1.79
N LEU A 57 -7.68 10.45 1.37
CA LEU A 57 -8.15 9.42 2.30
C LEU A 57 -7.00 8.78 3.06
N GLY A 58 -5.89 8.43 2.39
CA GLY A 58 -4.69 7.92 3.05
C GLY A 58 -4.14 8.89 4.07
N PHE A 59 -4.06 10.18 3.74
CA PHE A 59 -3.61 11.23 4.67
C PHE A 59 -4.51 11.34 5.91
N LEU A 60 -5.83 11.35 5.73
CA LEU A 60 -6.78 11.43 6.84
C LEU A 60 -6.74 10.17 7.71
N VAL A 61 -6.58 8.99 7.10
CA VAL A 61 -6.41 7.71 7.81
C VAL A 61 -5.12 7.72 8.62
N ALA A 62 -3.99 8.08 8.03
CA ALA A 62 -2.71 8.15 8.75
C ALA A 62 -2.81 9.07 9.96
N ARG A 63 -3.42 10.24 9.78
CA ARG A 63 -3.67 11.19 10.85
C ARG A 63 -4.57 10.63 11.95
N TYR A 64 -5.66 9.98 11.57
CA TYR A 64 -6.59 9.35 12.52
C TYR A 64 -5.88 8.28 13.35
N LEU A 65 -5.17 7.36 12.70
CA LEU A 65 -4.45 6.27 13.37
C LEU A 65 -3.39 6.81 14.34
N ALA A 66 -2.61 7.81 13.91
CA ALA A 66 -1.61 8.44 14.75
C ALA A 66 -2.22 9.15 15.97
N THR A 67 -3.31 9.91 15.77
CA THR A 67 -3.99 10.66 16.84
C THR A 67 -4.61 9.74 17.89
N HIS A 68 -5.05 8.54 17.50
CA HIS A 68 -5.69 7.58 18.40
C HIS A 68 -4.74 6.50 18.91
N GLY A 69 -3.44 6.61 18.67
CA GLY A 69 -2.43 5.70 19.18
C GLY A 69 -2.54 4.27 18.64
N TYR A 70 -3.01 4.11 17.42
CA TYR A 70 -3.06 2.79 16.78
C TYR A 70 -1.64 2.27 16.53
N PRO A 71 -1.44 0.93 16.62
CA PRO A 71 -0.14 0.31 16.32
C PRO A 71 0.33 0.66 14.91
N GLU A 72 1.65 0.57 14.70
CA GLU A 72 2.24 0.74 13.37
C GLU A 72 1.63 -0.23 12.34
N GLY A 73 1.52 0.25 11.12
CA GLY A 73 0.92 -0.48 10.01
C GLY A 73 -0.48 0.01 9.68
N THR A 74 -0.75 0.14 8.39
CA THR A 74 -2.07 0.54 7.89
C THR A 74 -2.98 -0.68 7.84
N PRO A 75 -4.14 -0.67 8.56
CA PRO A 75 -5.11 -1.75 8.44
C PRO A 75 -5.53 -1.94 6.98
N GLU A 76 -5.60 -3.19 6.52
CA GLU A 76 -5.89 -3.53 5.11
C GLU A 76 -7.11 -2.79 4.54
N LYS A 77 -8.20 -2.73 5.32
CA LYS A 77 -9.45 -2.07 4.88
C LYS A 77 -9.34 -0.55 4.76
N LEU A 78 -8.33 0.05 5.38
CA LEU A 78 -8.03 1.49 5.32
C LEU A 78 -6.85 1.82 4.40
N GLY A 79 -6.26 0.83 3.74
CA GLY A 79 -5.15 0.98 2.80
C GLY A 79 -5.59 1.57 1.46
N PHE A 80 -5.87 2.88 1.46
CA PHE A 80 -6.26 3.60 0.24
C PHE A 80 -5.08 3.78 -0.71
N LEU A 81 -5.38 3.67 -2.01
CA LEU A 81 -4.39 3.74 -3.07
C LEU A 81 -4.32 5.16 -3.66
N TRP A 82 -3.13 5.67 -3.85
CA TRP A 82 -2.86 7.01 -4.35
C TRP A 82 -2.04 7.00 -5.65
N ALA A 83 -1.98 8.12 -6.37
CA ALA A 83 -1.13 8.25 -7.54
C ALA A 83 -0.40 9.59 -7.57
N ASN A 84 0.80 9.58 -8.16
CA ASN A 84 1.57 10.80 -8.41
C ASN A 84 0.77 11.77 -9.30
N GLY A 85 1.02 13.08 -9.15
CA GLY A 85 0.53 14.08 -10.08
C GLY A 85 1.36 14.12 -11.36
N ASP A 86 0.70 14.45 -12.45
CA ASP A 86 1.40 14.85 -13.67
C ASP A 86 2.05 16.22 -13.43
N GLY A 87 3.35 16.34 -13.67
CA GLY A 87 4.13 17.55 -13.41
C GLY A 87 4.82 17.52 -12.03
N GLY A 88 6.14 17.67 -12.03
CA GLY A 88 6.99 17.56 -10.85
C GLY A 88 6.65 18.57 -9.73
N GLY A 89 7.08 18.27 -8.52
CA GLY A 89 7.05 19.17 -7.37
C GLY A 89 5.83 19.03 -6.44
N LYS A 90 4.83 18.19 -6.74
CA LYS A 90 3.67 17.97 -5.86
C LYS A 90 3.82 16.70 -5.05
N SER A 91 3.73 16.81 -3.73
CA SER A 91 3.75 15.65 -2.83
C SER A 91 2.33 15.13 -2.59
N ARG A 92 2.05 13.90 -3.05
CA ARG A 92 0.76 13.23 -2.87
C ARG A 92 0.86 11.90 -2.12
N ASP A 93 2.04 11.50 -1.71
CA ASP A 93 2.22 10.29 -0.92
C ASP A 93 1.68 10.54 0.50
N PRO A 94 0.61 9.87 0.94
CA PRO A 94 0.09 10.04 2.28
C PRO A 94 0.87 9.27 3.34
N SER A 95 1.84 8.44 2.93
CA SER A 95 2.57 7.56 3.84
C SER A 95 3.38 8.34 4.87
N THR A 96 3.45 7.80 6.07
CA THR A 96 4.27 8.26 7.19
C THR A 96 5.26 7.16 7.56
N ALA A 97 6.12 7.37 8.57
CA ALA A 97 6.98 6.31 9.08
C ALA A 97 6.18 5.11 9.62
N ALA A 98 5.05 5.37 10.27
CA ALA A 98 4.22 4.34 10.91
C ALA A 98 3.17 3.72 9.95
N TYR A 99 2.71 4.45 8.94
CA TYR A 99 1.58 4.03 8.09
C TYR A 99 1.94 4.19 6.62
N SER A 100 1.91 3.10 5.86
CA SER A 100 2.22 3.09 4.43
C SER A 100 0.96 2.90 3.58
N PHE A 101 0.94 3.53 2.41
CA PHE A 101 -0.18 3.48 1.45
C PHE A 101 0.33 3.12 0.06
N GLY A 102 -0.32 2.14 -0.56
CA GLY A 102 0.03 1.66 -1.89
C GLY A 102 -0.33 2.65 -3.00
N LYS A 103 0.27 2.44 -4.18
CA LYS A 103 -0.04 3.23 -5.39
C LYS A 103 -1.14 2.60 -6.21
N LEU A 104 -1.88 3.46 -6.91
CA LEU A 104 -2.78 3.05 -7.98
C LEU A 104 -1.96 2.62 -9.19
N TYR A 105 -2.12 1.38 -9.61
CA TYR A 105 -1.51 0.86 -10.82
C TYR A 105 -2.52 0.77 -11.96
N ARG A 106 -2.02 1.04 -13.17
CA ARG A 106 -2.77 0.78 -14.41
C ARG A 106 -2.68 -0.70 -14.75
N GLY A 107 -3.67 -1.22 -15.48
CA GLY A 107 -3.67 -2.60 -15.92
C GLY A 107 -4.72 -3.48 -15.25
N ARG A 108 -4.78 -4.75 -15.67
CA ARG A 108 -5.87 -5.67 -15.29
C ARG A 108 -5.89 -5.98 -13.80
N HIS A 109 -4.71 -6.16 -13.20
CA HIS A 109 -4.58 -6.46 -11.75
C HIS A 109 -4.80 -5.22 -10.89
N GLY A 110 -4.34 -4.05 -11.30
CA GLY A 110 -4.62 -2.78 -10.64
C GLY A 110 -6.11 -2.44 -10.60
N SER A 111 -6.90 -2.95 -11.55
CA SER A 111 -8.34 -2.76 -11.61
C SER A 111 -9.08 -3.32 -10.40
N LYS A 112 -8.69 -4.50 -9.88
CA LYS A 112 -9.30 -5.10 -8.67
C LYS A 112 -9.00 -4.26 -7.43
N SER A 113 -7.74 -3.92 -7.22
CA SER A 113 -7.32 -3.11 -6.07
C SER A 113 -7.96 -1.73 -6.10
N TRP A 114 -8.06 -1.13 -7.28
CA TRP A 114 -8.75 0.14 -7.46
C TRP A 114 -10.25 0.04 -7.14
N ALA A 115 -10.93 -0.99 -7.64
CA ALA A 115 -12.34 -1.24 -7.37
C ALA A 115 -12.60 -1.41 -5.87
N ARG A 116 -11.75 -2.18 -5.18
CA ARG A 116 -11.83 -2.40 -3.73
C ARG A 116 -11.63 -1.09 -2.96
N ALA A 117 -10.61 -0.32 -3.28
CA ALA A 117 -10.37 0.98 -2.66
C ALA A 117 -11.52 1.95 -2.89
N ASN A 118 -12.09 2.00 -4.11
CA ASN A 118 -13.25 2.84 -4.42
C ASN A 118 -14.48 2.45 -3.60
N VAL A 119 -14.80 1.17 -3.49
CA VAL A 119 -15.96 0.68 -2.71
C VAL A 119 -15.77 1.00 -1.22
N ARG A 120 -14.60 0.73 -0.66
CA ARG A 120 -14.27 1.04 0.74
C ARG A 120 -14.36 2.55 1.03
N ALA A 121 -13.90 3.39 0.08
CA ALA A 121 -14.04 4.83 0.17
C ALA A 121 -15.51 5.27 0.24
N ASN A 122 -16.37 4.71 -0.62
CA ASN A 122 -17.80 5.01 -0.60
C ASN A 122 -18.43 4.67 0.76
N TRP A 123 -18.09 3.52 1.37
CA TRP A 123 -18.62 3.16 2.69
C TRP A 123 -18.19 4.16 3.77
N ILE A 124 -16.90 4.49 3.84
CA ILE A 124 -16.38 5.43 4.84
C ILE A 124 -17.01 6.81 4.67
N LEU A 125 -17.17 7.28 3.44
CA LEU A 125 -17.75 8.59 3.19
C LEU A 125 -19.25 8.61 3.49
N ALA A 126 -19.98 7.53 3.23
CA ALA A 126 -21.38 7.41 3.61
C ALA A 126 -21.55 7.47 5.14
N GLU A 127 -20.72 6.73 5.89
CA GLU A 127 -20.73 6.77 7.36
C GLU A 127 -20.31 8.15 7.90
N ALA A 128 -19.28 8.76 7.32
CA ALA A 128 -18.84 10.09 7.70
C ALA A 128 -19.96 11.13 7.50
N LEU A 129 -20.67 11.10 6.38
CA LEU A 129 -21.81 11.99 6.12
C LEU A 129 -22.99 11.71 7.07
N ALA A 130 -23.26 10.45 7.38
CA ALA A 130 -24.30 10.09 8.34
C ALA A 130 -23.95 10.60 9.75
N ALA A 131 -22.72 10.42 10.20
CA ALA A 131 -22.23 10.92 11.49
C ALA A 131 -22.23 12.45 11.57
N ALA A 132 -21.90 13.11 10.47
CA ALA A 132 -21.81 14.57 10.38
C ALA A 132 -23.17 15.27 10.23
N ARG A 133 -24.26 14.54 10.06
CA ARG A 133 -25.59 15.09 9.72
C ARG A 133 -26.07 16.20 10.64
N ASN A 134 -25.77 16.09 11.94
CA ASN A 134 -26.19 17.03 12.96
C ASN A 134 -25.05 17.89 13.52
N ASP A 135 -23.85 17.82 12.91
CA ASP A 135 -22.70 18.61 13.31
C ASP A 135 -22.71 19.96 12.57
N PRO A 136 -22.85 21.09 13.30
CA PRO A 136 -22.83 22.43 12.66
C PRO A 136 -21.56 22.71 11.86
N ARG A 137 -20.42 22.11 12.26
CA ARG A 137 -19.12 22.25 11.55
C ARG A 137 -19.12 21.55 10.19
N ALA A 138 -20.03 20.59 9.99
CA ALA A 138 -20.19 19.84 8.76
C ALA A 138 -21.36 20.36 7.88
N ALA A 139 -21.96 21.48 8.22
CA ALA A 139 -23.07 22.07 7.45
C ALA A 139 -22.73 22.30 5.96
N TRP A 140 -21.45 22.50 5.65
CA TRP A 140 -20.95 22.68 4.29
C TRP A 140 -21.14 21.42 3.41
N CYS A 141 -21.20 20.22 3.98
CA CYS A 141 -21.45 18.97 3.25
C CYS A 141 -22.82 18.37 3.55
N ALA A 142 -23.72 19.11 4.16
CA ALA A 142 -25.10 18.69 4.40
C ALA A 142 -25.95 18.72 3.11
N GLY A 143 -27.06 17.95 3.10
CA GLY A 143 -28.04 17.93 2.01
C GLY A 143 -27.72 16.93 0.91
N VAL A 144 -28.51 16.99 -0.15
CA VAL A 144 -28.49 16.00 -1.26
C VAL A 144 -27.15 15.92 -2.00
N ASP A 145 -26.43 17.04 -2.09
CA ASP A 145 -25.12 17.14 -2.74
C ASP A 145 -23.94 16.88 -1.78
N GLY A 146 -24.21 16.45 -0.55
CA GLY A 146 -23.19 16.30 0.49
C GLY A 146 -22.03 15.42 0.06
N LEU A 147 -22.30 14.29 -0.60
CA LEU A 147 -21.26 13.39 -1.10
C LEU A 147 -20.38 14.07 -2.17
N ARG A 148 -20.97 14.86 -3.06
CA ARG A 148 -20.22 15.58 -4.11
C ARG A 148 -19.34 16.69 -3.54
N ARG A 149 -19.84 17.39 -2.53
CA ARG A 149 -19.05 18.42 -1.83
C ARG A 149 -17.89 17.80 -1.07
N LEU A 150 -18.13 16.65 -0.39
CA LEU A 150 -17.08 15.91 0.30
C LEU A 150 -16.04 15.34 -0.69
N GLU A 151 -16.49 14.78 -1.82
CA GLU A 151 -15.61 14.33 -2.91
C GLU A 151 -14.74 15.48 -3.43
N ALA A 152 -15.32 16.65 -3.68
CA ALA A 152 -14.57 17.83 -4.13
C ALA A 152 -13.54 18.29 -3.09
N ALA A 153 -13.89 18.27 -1.80
CA ALA A 153 -12.97 18.61 -0.72
C ALA A 153 -11.79 17.63 -0.66
N LEU A 154 -12.04 16.32 -0.78
CA LEU A 154 -10.98 15.30 -0.83
C LEU A 154 -10.10 15.48 -2.08
N PHE A 155 -10.69 15.79 -3.22
CA PHE A 155 -9.95 16.04 -4.44
C PHE A 155 -9.00 17.24 -4.32
N MET A 156 -9.43 18.29 -3.63
CA MET A 156 -8.60 19.46 -3.34
C MET A 156 -7.55 19.18 -2.29
N LEU A 157 -7.90 18.49 -1.19
CA LEU A 157 -6.97 18.10 -0.14
C LEU A 157 -5.83 17.23 -0.71
N GLY A 158 -6.16 16.24 -1.55
CA GLY A 158 -5.19 15.33 -2.14
C GLY A 158 -4.41 15.90 -3.32
N TYR A 159 -4.52 17.21 -3.58
CA TYR A 159 -3.78 17.84 -4.68
C TYR A 159 -2.28 17.95 -4.38
N ASP A 160 -1.94 18.40 -3.17
CA ASP A 160 -0.55 18.58 -2.71
C ASP A 160 -0.49 18.63 -1.17
N PHE A 161 0.31 17.77 -0.57
CA PHE A 161 0.53 17.75 0.88
C PHE A 161 1.77 18.51 1.35
N SER A 162 2.50 19.16 0.47
CA SER A 162 3.76 19.84 0.81
C SER A 162 3.60 20.81 2.00
N ARG A 163 2.46 21.47 2.11
CA ARG A 163 2.14 22.38 3.22
C ARG A 163 1.50 21.66 4.41
N ALA A 164 0.61 20.70 4.17
CA ALA A 164 -0.10 20.00 5.24
C ALA A 164 0.83 19.10 6.09
N ARG A 165 1.93 18.61 5.51
CA ARG A 165 2.94 17.82 6.23
C ARG A 165 3.71 18.62 7.26
N THR A 166 3.96 19.89 7.03
CA THR A 166 4.67 20.75 7.98
C THR A 166 3.90 21.02 9.27
N GLU A 167 2.58 20.90 9.24
CA GLU A 167 1.73 21.16 10.41
C GLU A 167 1.48 19.91 11.28
N PHE A 168 1.71 18.69 10.75
CA PHE A 168 1.23 17.46 11.38
C PHE A 168 2.27 16.38 11.64
N THR A 169 3.50 16.54 11.21
CA THR A 169 4.57 15.59 11.53
C THR A 169 5.83 16.33 11.91
N PRO A 170 6.39 16.09 13.10
CA PRO A 170 7.81 16.06 13.19
C PRO A 170 8.22 15.04 12.11
N ARG A 171 8.86 15.50 11.05
CA ARG A 171 9.49 14.62 10.08
C ARG A 171 10.30 13.65 10.92
N PRO A 172 10.00 12.31 10.92
CA PRO A 172 10.97 11.40 11.45
C PRO A 172 12.23 11.77 10.69
N THR A 173 13.27 12.12 11.39
CA THR A 173 14.61 12.23 10.81
C THR A 173 14.76 10.96 10.01
N LEU A 174 14.85 11.11 8.68
CA LEU A 174 15.18 9.97 7.83
C LEU A 174 16.37 9.31 8.49
N PRO A 175 16.33 7.98 8.73
CA PRO A 175 17.48 7.29 9.28
C PRO A 175 18.69 7.79 8.49
N ASP A 176 19.67 8.29 9.20
CA ASP A 176 20.82 9.01 8.69
C ASP A 176 21.29 8.33 7.39
N GLU A 177 21.48 9.09 6.30
CA GLU A 177 21.98 8.54 5.02
C GLU A 177 23.26 7.73 5.24
N ALA A 178 24.01 8.03 6.29
CA ALA A 178 25.18 7.29 6.72
C ALA A 178 24.92 5.83 7.13
N ASN A 179 23.68 5.46 7.46
CA ASN A 179 23.31 4.10 7.90
C ASN A 179 22.55 3.29 6.82
N ARG A 180 22.60 3.71 5.57
CA ARG A 180 21.98 2.97 4.48
C ARG A 180 22.94 2.00 3.83
N THR A 181 22.45 0.81 3.53
CA THR A 181 23.19 -0.21 2.78
C THR A 181 22.60 -0.36 1.39
N GLY A 182 23.45 -0.27 0.37
CA GLY A 182 23.04 -0.38 -1.03
C GLY A 182 23.09 -1.82 -1.55
N LEU A 183 22.04 -2.27 -2.23
CA LEU A 183 21.95 -3.58 -2.85
C LEU A 183 21.36 -3.52 -4.27
N ARG A 184 21.53 -4.63 -5.01
CA ARG A 184 20.82 -4.85 -6.28
C ARG A 184 19.50 -5.53 -6.03
N THR A 185 18.47 -5.16 -6.80
CA THR A 185 17.16 -5.83 -6.77
C THR A 185 17.28 -7.32 -7.10
N ALA A 186 16.31 -8.14 -6.70
CA ALA A 186 16.28 -9.57 -7.01
C ALA A 186 16.41 -9.88 -8.50
N SER A 187 15.91 -9.01 -9.39
CA SER A 187 16.13 -9.11 -10.85
C SER A 187 17.57 -8.77 -11.28
N GLY A 188 18.33 -8.06 -10.43
CA GLY A 188 19.68 -7.58 -10.72
C GLY A 188 19.73 -6.31 -11.58
N ASN A 189 18.60 -5.83 -12.09
CA ASN A 189 18.55 -4.71 -13.05
C ASN A 189 18.41 -3.35 -12.37
N GLY A 190 18.04 -3.30 -11.08
CA GLY A 190 17.85 -2.09 -10.30
C GLY A 190 18.82 -2.00 -9.12
N TYR A 191 18.97 -0.78 -8.61
CA TYR A 191 19.65 -0.47 -7.36
C TYR A 191 18.66 0.08 -6.36
N PHE A 192 18.85 -0.22 -5.09
CA PHE A 192 18.11 0.33 -3.98
C PHE A 192 18.98 0.40 -2.74
N GLU A 193 18.57 1.18 -1.77
CA GLU A 193 19.16 1.21 -0.44
C GLU A 193 18.16 0.76 0.58
N TYR A 194 18.64 0.30 1.71
CA TYR A 194 17.79 -0.02 2.86
C TYR A 194 18.44 0.45 4.17
N SER A 195 17.63 0.62 5.20
CA SER A 195 18.03 0.82 6.59
C SER A 195 17.20 -0.07 7.52
N GLY A 196 17.70 -0.30 8.73
CA GLY A 196 17.07 -1.16 9.72
C GLY A 196 17.55 -2.61 9.63
N THR A 197 16.91 -3.46 10.43
CA THR A 197 17.22 -4.91 10.54
C THR A 197 15.93 -5.72 10.47
N PRO A 198 16.00 -7.04 10.23
CA PRO A 198 14.82 -7.89 10.27
C PRO A 198 14.04 -7.81 11.58
N GLU A 199 14.74 -7.63 12.70
CA GLU A 199 14.15 -7.57 14.05
C GLU A 199 13.52 -6.21 14.39
N ALA A 200 14.01 -5.12 13.77
CA ALA A 200 13.48 -3.76 13.96
C ALA A 200 12.53 -3.32 12.84
N GLY A 201 12.47 -4.11 11.76
CA GLY A 201 11.85 -3.74 10.50
C GLY A 201 12.84 -3.05 9.55
N ILE A 202 12.55 -3.19 8.26
CA ILE A 202 13.42 -2.74 7.17
C ILE A 202 12.68 -1.67 6.37
N GLU A 203 13.35 -0.54 6.15
CA GLU A 203 12.91 0.52 5.26
C GLU A 203 13.74 0.49 3.96
N PHE A 204 13.06 0.54 2.82
CA PHE A 204 13.67 0.50 1.49
C PHE A 204 13.57 1.86 0.83
N PHE A 205 14.66 2.27 0.16
CA PHE A 205 14.76 3.49 -0.64
C PHE A 205 15.04 3.09 -2.09
N TYR A 206 14.14 3.41 -3.01
CA TYR A 206 14.22 2.95 -4.39
C TYR A 206 13.63 3.95 -5.39
N GLY A 207 13.62 3.59 -6.66
CA GLY A 207 13.17 4.46 -7.74
C GLY A 207 14.23 5.47 -8.16
N ARG A 208 13.82 6.45 -8.98
CA ARG A 208 14.75 7.47 -9.46
C ARG A 208 15.23 8.32 -8.28
N ASN A 209 16.55 8.41 -8.11
CA ASN A 209 17.19 9.13 -7.00
C ASN A 209 16.75 8.65 -5.60
N LEU A 210 16.41 7.36 -5.45
CA LEU A 210 15.99 6.76 -4.17
C LEU A 210 14.83 7.52 -3.48
N SER A 211 13.98 8.15 -4.27
CA SER A 211 12.91 9.06 -3.80
C SER A 211 11.63 8.34 -3.37
N VAL A 212 11.56 7.03 -3.54
CA VAL A 212 10.41 6.22 -3.14
C VAL A 212 10.82 5.37 -1.96
N THR A 213 9.97 5.33 -0.93
CA THR A 213 10.19 4.50 0.26
C THR A 213 9.16 3.38 0.36
N GLY A 214 9.54 2.28 0.97
CA GLY A 214 8.67 1.18 1.35
C GLY A 214 9.19 0.56 2.64
N ARG A 215 8.31 0.09 3.52
CA ARG A 215 8.71 -0.51 4.80
C ARG A 215 8.08 -1.89 4.95
N VAL A 216 8.86 -2.82 5.51
CA VAL A 216 8.40 -4.12 5.98
C VAL A 216 8.71 -4.22 7.47
N GLY A 217 7.69 -4.30 8.31
CA GLY A 217 7.84 -4.40 9.76
C GLY A 217 8.40 -5.75 10.20
N ALA A 218 9.02 -5.80 11.37
CA ALA A 218 9.57 -7.02 11.97
C ALA A 218 8.52 -8.15 12.06
N GLU A 219 7.34 -7.86 12.57
CA GLU A 219 6.24 -8.83 12.65
C GLU A 219 5.87 -9.44 11.28
N THR A 220 5.95 -8.66 10.20
CA THR A 220 5.70 -9.19 8.86
C THR A 220 6.82 -10.11 8.40
N ILE A 221 8.06 -9.81 8.75
CA ILE A 221 9.21 -10.69 8.44
C ILE A 221 9.08 -12.00 9.20
N ASP A 222 8.67 -11.97 10.47
CA ASP A 222 8.41 -13.17 11.26
C ASP A 222 7.26 -14.01 10.68
N LYS A 223 6.16 -13.39 10.31
CA LYS A 223 5.03 -14.05 9.63
C LYS A 223 5.43 -14.65 8.29
N LEU A 224 6.27 -13.94 7.53
CA LEU A 224 6.81 -14.42 6.27
C LEU A 224 7.65 -15.68 6.49
N GLN A 225 8.56 -15.67 7.46
CA GLN A 225 9.38 -16.83 7.80
C GLN A 225 8.53 -18.00 8.28
N ALA A 226 7.57 -17.75 9.16
CA ALA A 226 6.68 -18.80 9.66
C ALA A 226 5.84 -19.46 8.55
N ALA A 227 5.37 -18.67 7.58
CA ALA A 227 4.54 -19.16 6.49
C ALA A 227 5.34 -19.91 5.41
N PHE A 228 6.55 -19.45 5.10
CA PHE A 228 7.26 -19.91 3.91
C PHE A 228 8.49 -20.80 4.21
N ALA A 229 9.14 -20.66 5.37
CA ALA A 229 10.30 -21.50 5.70
C ALA A 229 10.00 -23.01 5.72
N PRO A 230 8.84 -23.47 6.23
CA PRO A 230 8.48 -24.90 6.19
C PRO A 230 8.29 -25.45 4.77
N LEU A 231 8.05 -24.59 3.78
CA LEU A 231 7.83 -24.98 2.38
C LEU A 231 9.14 -25.21 1.63
N GLY A 232 10.29 -24.99 2.27
CA GLY A 232 11.60 -25.11 1.65
C GLY A 232 11.87 -23.99 0.64
N SER A 233 12.01 -24.32 -0.63
CA SER A 233 12.28 -23.34 -1.70
C SER A 233 10.95 -22.81 -2.26
N VAL A 234 10.75 -21.49 -2.22
CA VAL A 234 9.48 -20.84 -2.60
C VAL A 234 9.66 -19.81 -3.72
N PRO A 235 8.66 -19.62 -4.62
CA PRO A 235 8.74 -18.60 -5.66
C PRO A 235 8.79 -17.19 -5.06
N VAL A 236 9.65 -16.32 -5.61
CA VAL A 236 9.76 -14.94 -5.12
C VAL A 236 8.64 -14.03 -5.65
N GLY A 237 8.34 -14.08 -6.94
CA GLY A 237 7.25 -13.27 -7.52
C GLY A 237 7.53 -11.78 -7.51
N THR A 238 8.52 -11.32 -8.28
CA THR A 238 8.94 -9.89 -8.31
C THR A 238 8.08 -8.98 -9.19
N SER A 239 7.06 -9.49 -9.87
CA SER A 239 6.15 -8.67 -10.68
C SER A 239 5.31 -7.76 -9.79
N PHE A 240 5.27 -6.46 -10.11
CA PHE A 240 4.45 -5.50 -9.37
C PHE A 240 2.95 -5.71 -9.56
N ASP A 241 2.54 -6.13 -10.75
CA ASP A 241 1.12 -6.20 -11.13
C ASP A 241 0.53 -7.61 -10.99
N SER A 242 1.36 -8.64 -11.10
CA SER A 242 0.89 -10.03 -11.17
C SER A 242 1.95 -11.02 -10.67
N PRO A 243 2.34 -10.93 -9.40
CA PRO A 243 3.17 -11.99 -8.83
C PRO A 243 2.40 -13.31 -8.83
N PRO A 244 3.05 -14.43 -9.15
CA PRO A 244 2.43 -15.75 -9.13
C PRO A 244 1.76 -16.04 -7.79
N GLU A 245 0.60 -16.68 -7.82
CA GLU A 245 -0.08 -17.15 -6.62
C GLU A 245 0.85 -18.10 -5.82
N GLY A 246 0.82 -18.02 -4.49
CA GLY A 246 1.72 -18.78 -3.62
C GLY A 246 3.17 -18.24 -3.56
N SER A 247 3.49 -17.15 -4.25
CA SER A 247 4.79 -16.50 -4.14
C SER A 247 4.87 -15.51 -2.98
N ILE A 248 6.08 -15.22 -2.52
CA ILE A 248 6.36 -14.18 -1.50
C ILE A 248 5.79 -12.82 -1.95
N GLY A 249 5.98 -12.46 -3.22
CA GLY A 249 5.46 -11.21 -3.75
C GLY A 249 3.94 -11.13 -3.78
N HIS A 250 3.25 -12.23 -4.08
CA HIS A 250 1.79 -12.28 -4.02
C HIS A 250 1.30 -12.09 -2.58
N TRP A 251 1.95 -12.73 -1.62
CA TRP A 251 1.65 -12.59 -0.20
C TRP A 251 1.91 -11.16 0.30
N LEU A 252 3.06 -10.55 -0.02
CA LEU A 252 3.36 -9.16 0.32
C LEU A 252 2.37 -8.18 -0.32
N LEU A 253 1.99 -8.41 -1.57
CA LEU A 253 1.02 -7.58 -2.26
C LEU A 253 -0.35 -7.60 -1.57
N SER A 254 -0.75 -8.75 -1.01
CA SER A 254 -2.00 -8.87 -0.26
C SER A 254 -2.00 -8.08 1.05
N LEU A 255 -0.82 -7.91 1.68
CA LEU A 255 -0.69 -7.18 2.94
C LEU A 255 -0.50 -5.67 2.75
N TYR A 256 0.34 -5.28 1.79
CA TYR A 256 0.80 -3.90 1.64
C TYR A 256 0.20 -3.18 0.43
N ASN A 257 -0.61 -3.85 -0.40
CA ASN A 257 -0.98 -3.36 -1.73
C ASN A 257 0.25 -2.94 -2.59
N GLN A 258 1.42 -3.44 -2.22
CA GLN A 258 2.70 -3.14 -2.85
C GLN A 258 3.58 -4.38 -2.80
N ASN A 259 4.15 -4.77 -3.94
CA ASN A 259 5.09 -5.88 -3.98
C ASN A 259 6.51 -5.40 -3.67
N LEU A 260 6.95 -5.64 -2.45
CA LEU A 260 8.32 -5.32 -2.00
C LEU A 260 9.30 -6.50 -2.13
N ALA A 261 8.88 -7.63 -2.68
CA ALA A 261 9.72 -8.84 -2.76
C ALA A 261 11.03 -8.61 -3.51
N CYS A 262 11.03 -7.73 -4.53
CA CYS A 262 12.25 -7.43 -5.30
C CYS A 262 13.34 -6.73 -4.47
N TYR A 263 12.99 -6.10 -3.35
CA TYR A 263 13.89 -5.45 -2.41
C TYR A 263 14.14 -6.32 -1.17
N LEU A 264 13.05 -6.90 -0.62
CA LEU A 264 13.12 -7.69 0.61
C LEU A 264 14.01 -8.94 0.44
N ILE A 265 13.89 -9.68 -0.67
CA ILE A 265 14.62 -10.92 -0.86
C ILE A 265 16.14 -10.75 -0.84
N PRO A 266 16.77 -9.83 -1.62
CA PRO A 266 18.20 -9.63 -1.50
C PRO A 266 18.63 -9.08 -0.14
N THR A 267 17.75 -8.39 0.57
CA THR A 267 18.03 -7.92 1.92
C THR A 267 18.00 -9.06 2.93
N LEU A 268 17.02 -9.97 2.87
CA LEU A 268 17.01 -11.19 3.72
C LEU A 268 18.23 -12.08 3.45
N GLU A 269 18.66 -12.21 2.18
CA GLU A 269 19.89 -12.93 1.82
C GLU A 269 21.13 -12.24 2.41
N HIS A 270 21.20 -10.91 2.35
CA HIS A 270 22.29 -10.13 2.96
C HIS A 270 22.39 -10.34 4.48
N PHE A 271 21.25 -10.50 5.17
CA PHE A 271 21.21 -10.84 6.59
C PHE A 271 21.43 -12.33 6.88
N GLY A 272 21.66 -13.16 5.88
CA GLY A 272 21.88 -14.61 6.05
C GLY A 272 20.61 -15.39 6.42
N LEU A 273 19.43 -14.81 6.19
CA LEU A 273 18.14 -15.44 6.50
C LEU A 273 17.66 -16.41 5.42
N GLY A 274 18.44 -16.59 4.36
CA GLY A 274 18.19 -17.53 3.28
C GLY A 274 19.06 -17.29 2.08
N THR A 275 18.82 -18.04 1.00
CA THR A 275 19.56 -17.95 -0.26
C THR A 275 18.60 -17.77 -1.43
N TYR A 276 18.94 -16.85 -2.34
CA TYR A 276 18.15 -16.57 -3.53
C TYR A 276 18.74 -17.23 -4.78
N ASP A 277 18.02 -18.23 -5.31
CA ASP A 277 18.34 -18.78 -6.64
C ASP A 277 17.76 -17.89 -7.73
N LYS A 278 18.61 -17.03 -8.30
CA LYS A 278 18.22 -16.08 -9.34
C LYS A 278 17.78 -16.78 -10.62
N SER A 279 18.33 -17.94 -10.94
CA SER A 279 18.01 -18.69 -12.17
C SER A 279 16.60 -19.27 -12.13
N ARG A 280 16.19 -19.77 -10.98
CA ARG A 280 14.88 -20.35 -10.72
C ARG A 280 13.88 -19.34 -10.13
N ARG A 281 14.34 -18.13 -9.76
CA ARG A 281 13.57 -17.09 -9.08
C ARG A 281 12.91 -17.61 -7.81
N ARG A 282 13.65 -18.39 -7.03
CA ARG A 282 13.17 -19.00 -5.80
C ARG A 282 14.04 -18.59 -4.61
N PHE A 283 13.43 -18.48 -3.45
CA PHE A 283 14.12 -18.21 -2.20
C PHE A 283 13.98 -19.40 -1.26
N GLN A 284 15.06 -19.77 -0.62
CA GLN A 284 15.11 -20.81 0.40
C GLN A 284 15.54 -20.18 1.72
N PHE A 285 14.68 -20.25 2.72
CA PHE A 285 15.01 -19.75 4.05
C PHE A 285 16.08 -20.61 4.70
N ALA A 286 16.98 -19.97 5.47
CA ALA A 286 17.95 -20.68 6.29
C ALA A 286 17.25 -21.48 7.37
N ALA A 287 17.81 -22.66 7.71
CA ALA A 287 17.31 -23.45 8.82
C ALA A 287 17.45 -22.67 10.15
N PRO A 288 16.55 -22.86 11.11
CA PRO A 288 16.56 -22.12 12.39
C PRO A 288 17.88 -22.18 13.15
N GLU A 289 18.61 -23.28 13.03
CA GLU A 289 19.90 -23.51 13.70
C GLU A 289 21.04 -22.63 13.16
N ALA A 290 20.96 -22.15 11.91
CA ALA A 290 21.98 -21.31 11.32
C ALA A 290 21.96 -19.85 11.84
N LYS A 291 20.88 -19.41 12.48
CA LYS A 291 20.74 -18.04 13.03
C LYS A 291 21.74 -17.74 14.16
N SER A 292 22.16 -18.75 14.95
CA SER A 292 23.05 -18.57 16.09
C SER A 292 24.51 -18.34 15.67
N ALA A 293 24.94 -18.92 14.55
CA ALA A 293 26.35 -18.84 14.10
C ALA A 293 26.71 -17.47 13.48
N VAL A 294 25.77 -16.83 12.78
CA VAL A 294 26.03 -15.55 12.08
C VAL A 294 26.00 -14.37 13.05
N ALA A 295 25.20 -14.43 14.11
CA ALA A 295 25.18 -13.42 15.15
C ALA A 295 26.49 -13.36 15.95
N GLY A 296 27.16 -14.52 16.14
CA GLY A 296 28.43 -14.62 16.86
C GLY A 296 29.63 -14.06 16.07
N VAL A 297 29.63 -14.20 14.76
CA VAL A 297 30.75 -13.73 13.91
C VAL A 297 30.76 -12.20 13.78
N ARG A 298 29.59 -11.55 13.70
CA ARG A 298 29.50 -10.07 13.62
C ARG A 298 29.79 -9.34 14.92
N ALA A 299 29.54 -9.99 16.07
CA ALA A 299 29.93 -9.42 17.36
C ALA A 299 31.46 -9.43 17.58
N ALA A 300 32.19 -10.33 16.90
CA ALA A 300 33.65 -10.44 16.97
C ALA A 300 34.36 -9.48 16.00
N GLU A 301 33.72 -8.98 14.93
CA GLU A 301 34.28 -7.99 14.01
C GLU A 301 34.03 -6.54 14.44
N ALA A 302 33.15 -6.31 15.43
CA ALA A 302 32.79 -4.98 15.95
C ALA A 302 33.45 -4.66 17.30
N ALA A 303 34.27 -5.56 17.84
CA ALA A 303 35.08 -5.37 19.05
C ALA A 303 36.58 -5.22 18.69
#